data_162664cc3912e708b4d17379b8ec460c
#
_entry.id   162664cc3912e708b4d17379b8ec460c
#
_cell.length_a   1.000
_cell.length_b   1.000
_cell.length_c   1.000
_cell.angle_alpha   90.00
_cell.angle_beta   90.00
_cell.angle_gamma   90.00
#
_symmetry.space_group_name_H-M   'P 1'
#
loop_
_entity.id
_entity.type
_entity.pdbx_description
1 polymer ?
#
loop_
_entity_poly.entity_id
_entity_poly.type
_entity_poly.pdbx_seq_one_letter_code
_entity_poly.pdbx_strand_id
1 'polypeptide(L)'
;VKIRTAIFGVYVVASAIGFTAVMALVLRDVRLRYVESMRRTLGDTAAYLATYATPATPGEDWTRRLQSLPPGTGVLRVFACDRDGRVLFDSAGRDAGQSYTWTMRGGGPAASENYTVSNVAEIGNELRVAAPVRRAGKQLGWVGVGRPLATVAEGISSARWRLMGWACLIAAVMVVAGWWIAARLTRSLERLTVYAQQVRDGRAVPPLPSRATEIAALSRAFEEMRDALEGRQHVERYTQALAHEVKAPLAAIRGAAELLGEDMPLEQRKKFLGNIRSEAARIQQSVERLLELSSLEARKELRQTETIVAAGLMQEAAAALKPACDAARVTLRVETVAATVRGERVLLREALVNLLQNALDFSPAGGAATLRCAVEAGRVTFTVEDAGPGVPDYALSQVFERFYSLPRPGSARKSTGLGLALVREIAHLHGGDATLVNRPEGGARAVLWLPTREA
;
A
#
# COMPACT_ATOMS: atom_id res chain seq x y z
N VAL A 1 -7.80 19.42 -10.35
CA VAL A 1 -7.84 18.20 -11.18
C VAL A 1 -7.39 17.05 -10.31
N LYS A 2 -8.24 16.03 -10.12
CA LYS A 2 -7.85 14.87 -9.31
C LYS A 2 -6.64 14.20 -9.99
N ILE A 3 -5.59 13.89 -9.24
CA ILE A 3 -4.35 13.25 -9.72
C ILE A 3 -4.66 12.05 -10.64
N ARG A 4 -5.69 11.31 -10.35
CA ARG A 4 -6.19 10.19 -11.16
C ARG A 4 -6.50 10.59 -12.60
N THR A 5 -7.20 11.71 -12.83
CA THR A 5 -7.57 12.17 -14.17
C THR A 5 -6.37 12.69 -14.94
N ALA A 6 -5.38 13.29 -14.26
CA ALA A 6 -4.15 13.74 -14.88
C ALA A 6 -3.29 12.56 -15.35
N ILE A 7 -3.03 11.58 -14.49
CA ILE A 7 -2.24 10.38 -14.81
C ILE A 7 -2.91 9.60 -15.95
N PHE A 8 -4.21 9.37 -15.85
CA PHE A 8 -4.97 8.66 -16.88
C PHE A 8 -4.97 9.43 -18.21
N GLY A 9 -5.11 10.75 -18.19
CA GLY A 9 -5.06 11.60 -19.38
C GLY A 9 -3.72 11.52 -20.12
N VAL A 10 -2.60 11.62 -19.39
CA VAL A 10 -1.25 11.47 -19.97
C VAL A 10 -1.06 10.08 -20.58
N TYR A 11 -1.49 9.04 -19.88
CA TYR A 11 -1.42 7.66 -20.38
C TYR A 11 -2.22 7.47 -21.67
N VAL A 12 -3.47 7.97 -21.73
CA VAL A 12 -4.33 7.86 -22.93
C VAL A 12 -3.72 8.59 -24.11
N VAL A 13 -3.21 9.81 -23.91
CA VAL A 13 -2.58 10.61 -24.98
C VAL A 13 -1.33 9.91 -25.52
N ALA A 14 -0.42 9.47 -24.63
CA ALA A 14 0.80 8.79 -25.04
C ALA A 14 0.49 7.46 -25.76
N SER A 15 -0.47 6.69 -25.26
CA SER A 15 -0.92 5.43 -25.89
C SER A 15 -1.57 5.69 -27.25
N ALA A 16 -2.39 6.73 -27.40
CA ALA A 16 -3.02 7.09 -28.67
C ALA A 16 -2.01 7.48 -29.74
N ILE A 17 -0.98 8.26 -29.37
CA ILE A 17 0.09 8.65 -30.28
C ILE A 17 0.88 7.42 -30.74
N GLY A 18 1.33 6.58 -29.80
CA GLY A 18 2.08 5.36 -30.12
C GLY A 18 1.28 4.39 -30.98
N PHE A 19 0.01 4.17 -30.62
CA PHE A 19 -0.90 3.29 -31.36
C PHE A 19 -1.14 3.80 -32.80
N THR A 20 -1.37 5.10 -32.98
CA THR A 20 -1.60 5.70 -34.31
C THR A 20 -0.36 5.58 -35.18
N ALA A 21 0.84 5.78 -34.62
CA ALA A 21 2.10 5.65 -35.35
C ALA A 21 2.33 4.20 -35.82
N VAL A 22 2.14 3.22 -34.92
CA VAL A 22 2.27 1.78 -35.26
C VAL A 22 1.23 1.36 -36.29
N MET A 23 -0.01 1.79 -36.15
CA MET A 23 -1.08 1.47 -37.09
C MET A 23 -0.79 2.02 -38.51
N ALA A 24 -0.31 3.26 -38.60
CA ALA A 24 0.07 3.88 -39.88
C ALA A 24 1.20 3.08 -40.56
N LEU A 25 2.20 2.64 -39.80
CA LEU A 25 3.31 1.84 -40.28
C LEU A 25 2.84 0.45 -40.77
N VAL A 26 2.00 -0.23 -40.02
CA VAL A 26 1.45 -1.57 -40.38
C VAL A 26 0.59 -1.47 -41.63
N LEU A 27 -0.29 -0.47 -41.73
CA LEU A 27 -1.15 -0.30 -42.91
C LEU A 27 -0.34 0.00 -44.16
N ARG A 28 0.76 0.74 -44.05
CA ARG A 28 1.70 1.01 -45.14
C ARG A 28 2.41 -0.31 -45.60
N ASP A 29 2.90 -1.09 -44.66
CA ASP A 29 3.61 -2.34 -44.94
C ASP A 29 2.70 -3.40 -45.59
N VAL A 30 1.47 -3.56 -45.09
CA VAL A 30 0.47 -4.46 -45.64
C VAL A 30 0.20 -4.18 -47.11
N ARG A 31 0.04 -2.88 -47.49
CA ARG A 31 -0.18 -2.50 -48.89
C ARG A 31 0.99 -2.90 -49.78
N LEU A 32 2.22 -2.62 -49.35
CA LEU A 32 3.41 -2.95 -50.12
C LEU A 32 3.57 -4.47 -50.29
N ARG A 33 3.43 -5.25 -49.26
CA ARG A 33 3.56 -6.70 -49.29
C ARG A 33 2.47 -7.38 -50.09
N TYR A 34 1.25 -6.88 -50.02
CA TYR A 34 0.13 -7.45 -50.77
C TYR A 34 0.33 -7.28 -52.27
N VAL A 35 0.73 -6.10 -52.75
CA VAL A 35 1.01 -5.83 -54.16
C VAL A 35 2.20 -6.69 -54.65
N GLU A 36 3.25 -6.81 -53.84
CA GLU A 36 4.42 -7.59 -54.18
C GLU A 36 4.10 -9.09 -54.25
N SER A 37 3.32 -9.62 -53.32
CA SER A 37 2.84 -11.02 -53.35
C SER A 37 1.99 -11.30 -54.59
N MET A 38 1.10 -10.35 -54.94
CA MET A 38 0.28 -10.47 -56.12
C MET A 38 1.13 -10.46 -57.41
N ARG A 39 2.15 -9.62 -57.50
CA ARG A 39 3.10 -9.59 -58.63
C ARG A 39 3.81 -10.93 -58.79
N ARG A 40 4.27 -11.55 -57.70
CA ARG A 40 4.92 -12.87 -57.76
C ARG A 40 3.99 -13.94 -58.29
N THR A 41 2.77 -14.02 -57.72
CA THR A 41 1.76 -15.00 -58.17
C THR A 41 1.40 -14.81 -59.63
N LEU A 42 1.21 -13.58 -60.12
CA LEU A 42 0.95 -13.31 -61.53
C LEU A 42 2.16 -13.65 -62.41
N GLY A 43 3.38 -13.39 -61.93
CA GLY A 43 4.63 -13.74 -62.63
C GLY A 43 4.78 -15.23 -62.82
N ASP A 44 4.58 -16.00 -61.73
CA ASP A 44 4.64 -17.48 -61.80
C ASP A 44 3.57 -18.04 -62.74
N THR A 45 2.36 -17.47 -62.72
CA THR A 45 1.29 -17.86 -63.64
C THR A 45 1.63 -17.51 -65.09
N ALA A 46 2.18 -16.33 -65.34
CA ALA A 46 2.63 -15.93 -66.69
C ALA A 46 3.76 -16.83 -67.20
N ALA A 47 4.74 -17.17 -66.36
CA ALA A 47 5.85 -18.07 -66.71
C ALA A 47 5.33 -19.48 -67.05
N TYR A 48 4.39 -20.01 -66.24
CA TYR A 48 3.75 -21.30 -66.56
C TYR A 48 3.01 -21.26 -67.88
N LEU A 49 2.21 -20.24 -68.14
CA LEU A 49 1.48 -20.08 -69.41
C LEU A 49 2.42 -19.85 -70.58
N ALA A 50 3.54 -19.19 -70.45
CA ALA A 50 4.56 -19.00 -71.45
C ALA A 50 5.22 -20.33 -71.83
N THR A 51 5.50 -21.17 -70.82
CA THR A 51 6.02 -22.56 -71.09
C THR A 51 4.99 -23.42 -71.79
N TYR A 52 3.74 -23.36 -71.38
CA TYR A 52 2.61 -24.08 -72.04
C TYR A 52 2.44 -23.65 -73.52
N ALA A 53 2.54 -22.35 -73.77
CA ALA A 53 2.40 -21.78 -75.10
C ALA A 53 3.58 -22.10 -76.05
N THR A 54 4.74 -22.58 -75.53
CA THR A 54 5.92 -22.86 -76.35
C THR A 54 5.59 -23.89 -77.38
N PRO A 55 5.77 -23.63 -78.72
CA PRO A 55 5.41 -24.53 -79.79
C PRO A 55 6.33 -25.71 -79.83
N ALA A 56 5.78 -26.91 -80.10
CA ALA A 56 6.56 -28.19 -80.27
C ALA A 56 7.31 -28.25 -81.62
N THR A 57 6.69 -27.69 -82.65
CA THR A 57 7.25 -27.70 -83.99
C THR A 57 7.58 -26.34 -84.57
N PRO A 58 8.61 -26.17 -85.46
CA PRO A 58 8.87 -24.90 -86.06
C PRO A 58 7.69 -24.48 -87.01
N GLY A 59 7.25 -23.19 -86.87
CA GLY A 59 6.14 -22.67 -87.66
C GLY A 59 4.75 -22.87 -87.07
N GLU A 60 4.59 -23.57 -85.94
CA GLU A 60 3.33 -23.68 -85.24
C GLU A 60 2.94 -22.30 -84.65
N ASP A 61 1.67 -21.93 -84.85
CA ASP A 61 1.13 -20.72 -84.18
C ASP A 61 0.95 -21.01 -82.73
N TRP A 62 1.88 -20.51 -81.94
CA TRP A 62 1.92 -20.69 -80.45
C TRP A 62 0.75 -20.07 -79.74
N THR A 63 0.05 -19.09 -80.32
CA THR A 63 -1.12 -18.46 -79.72
C THR A 63 -2.35 -19.32 -79.70
N ARG A 64 -2.44 -20.33 -80.62
CA ARG A 64 -3.58 -21.28 -80.67
C ARG A 64 -3.72 -22.12 -79.42
N ARG A 65 -2.62 -22.43 -78.74
CA ARG A 65 -2.69 -23.12 -77.43
C ARG A 65 -3.31 -22.31 -76.34
N LEU A 66 -3.12 -21.01 -76.39
CA LEU A 66 -3.76 -20.09 -75.41
C LEU A 66 -5.25 -19.92 -75.74
N GLN A 67 -5.64 -20.00 -77.01
CA GLN A 67 -7.04 -19.97 -77.46
C GLN A 67 -7.84 -21.17 -76.97
N SER A 68 -7.18 -22.35 -76.82
CA SER A 68 -7.79 -23.58 -76.34
C SER A 68 -7.97 -23.61 -74.78
N LEU A 69 -7.47 -22.64 -74.06
CA LEU A 69 -7.69 -22.56 -72.61
C LEU A 69 -9.17 -22.31 -72.34
N PRO A 70 -9.76 -22.97 -71.34
CA PRO A 70 -11.15 -22.68 -70.92
C PRO A 70 -11.26 -21.21 -70.56
N PRO A 71 -12.40 -20.57 -70.88
CA PRO A 71 -12.61 -19.18 -70.48
C PRO A 71 -12.41 -19.09 -68.97
N GLY A 72 -11.43 -18.29 -68.58
CA GLY A 72 -11.12 -18.05 -67.17
C GLY A 72 -12.32 -17.48 -66.40
N THR A 73 -12.29 -17.61 -65.08
CA THR A 73 -13.36 -17.16 -64.18
C THR A 73 -13.56 -15.63 -64.14
N GLY A 74 -13.20 -14.89 -65.19
CA GLY A 74 -13.39 -13.45 -65.35
C GLY A 74 -12.45 -12.54 -64.52
N VAL A 75 -11.70 -13.14 -63.59
CA VAL A 75 -10.80 -12.40 -62.67
C VAL A 75 -9.39 -12.27 -63.20
N LEU A 76 -8.99 -13.23 -64.08
CA LEU A 76 -7.65 -13.28 -64.64
C LEU A 76 -7.74 -13.08 -66.15
N ARG A 77 -7.05 -12.07 -66.66
CA ARG A 77 -6.96 -11.80 -68.08
C ARG A 77 -5.64 -12.33 -68.60
N VAL A 78 -5.69 -13.16 -69.66
CA VAL A 78 -4.52 -13.70 -70.34
C VAL A 78 -4.39 -13.03 -71.71
N PHE A 79 -3.21 -12.59 -72.05
CA PHE A 79 -2.92 -11.96 -73.33
C PHE A 79 -1.56 -12.48 -73.86
N ALA A 80 -1.40 -12.44 -75.18
CA ALA A 80 -0.18 -12.81 -75.87
C ALA A 80 0.22 -11.73 -76.85
N CYS A 81 1.51 -11.37 -76.84
CA CYS A 81 2.07 -10.31 -77.67
C CYS A 81 3.22 -10.85 -78.53
N ASP A 82 3.47 -10.29 -79.69
CA ASP A 82 4.69 -10.54 -80.52
C ASP A 82 5.94 -9.93 -79.83
N ARG A 83 7.07 -10.00 -80.49
CA ARG A 83 8.35 -9.45 -79.99
C ARG A 83 8.31 -7.96 -79.85
N ASP A 84 7.54 -7.28 -80.68
CA ASP A 84 7.38 -5.83 -80.69
C ASP A 84 6.28 -5.32 -79.76
N GLY A 85 5.64 -6.23 -79.03
CA GLY A 85 4.61 -5.90 -78.05
C GLY A 85 3.19 -5.80 -78.60
N ARG A 86 2.96 -6.13 -79.90
CA ARG A 86 1.62 -6.11 -80.49
C ARG A 86 0.82 -7.28 -79.99
N VAL A 87 -0.38 -7.04 -79.48
CA VAL A 87 -1.27 -8.05 -78.92
C VAL A 87 -1.82 -8.92 -80.02
N LEU A 88 -1.42 -10.23 -79.99
CA LEU A 88 -1.89 -11.28 -80.88
C LEU A 88 -3.12 -12.00 -80.39
N PHE A 89 -3.25 -12.13 -79.08
CA PHE A 89 -4.37 -12.76 -78.39
C PHE A 89 -4.70 -12.03 -77.09
N ASP A 90 -5.97 -11.92 -76.78
CA ASP A 90 -6.49 -11.36 -75.56
C ASP A 90 -7.77 -12.11 -75.14
N SER A 91 -7.76 -12.76 -73.96
CA SER A 91 -8.90 -13.54 -73.46
C SER A 91 -10.13 -12.67 -73.20
N ALA A 92 -9.98 -11.35 -73.02
CA ALA A 92 -11.07 -10.42 -72.83
C ALA A 92 -11.50 -9.66 -74.10
N GLY A 93 -10.76 -9.90 -75.22
CA GLY A 93 -11.04 -9.28 -76.52
C GLY A 93 -10.92 -7.76 -76.61
N ARG A 94 -10.38 -7.11 -75.61
CA ARG A 94 -10.38 -5.63 -75.48
C ARG A 94 -9.22 -4.96 -76.22
N ASP A 95 -8.06 -5.60 -76.24
CA ASP A 95 -6.81 -4.97 -76.64
C ASP A 95 -6.15 -5.65 -77.86
N ALA A 96 -6.90 -6.51 -78.56
CA ALA A 96 -6.40 -7.21 -79.76
C ALA A 96 -5.93 -6.18 -80.82
N GLY A 97 -4.68 -6.27 -81.26
CA GLY A 97 -4.07 -5.38 -82.24
C GLY A 97 -3.42 -4.11 -81.66
N GLN A 98 -3.56 -3.84 -80.38
CA GLN A 98 -2.82 -2.77 -79.70
C GLN A 98 -1.37 -3.17 -79.48
N SER A 99 -0.47 -2.13 -79.31
CA SER A 99 0.93 -2.41 -79.04
C SER A 99 1.28 -1.93 -77.60
N TYR A 100 1.94 -2.82 -76.83
CA TYR A 100 2.40 -2.56 -75.48
C TYR A 100 3.93 -2.43 -75.44
N THR A 101 4.43 -1.42 -74.77
CA THR A 101 5.86 -1.29 -74.49
C THR A 101 6.19 -1.94 -73.17
N TRP A 102 6.92 -3.07 -73.24
CA TRP A 102 7.38 -3.77 -72.05
C TRP A 102 8.70 -3.22 -71.58
N THR A 103 8.73 -2.57 -70.41
CA THR A 103 9.96 -2.13 -69.79
C THR A 103 10.48 -3.22 -68.87
N MET A 104 11.67 -3.78 -69.20
CA MET A 104 12.37 -4.64 -68.26
C MET A 104 12.83 -3.81 -67.08
N ARG A 105 12.22 -3.98 -65.90
CA ARG A 105 12.78 -3.53 -64.63
C ARG A 105 13.65 -4.66 -64.09
N GLY A 106 14.94 -4.67 -64.52
CA GLY A 106 15.94 -5.48 -63.81
C GLY A 106 16.29 -4.83 -62.49
N GLY A 107 16.33 -5.62 -61.40
CA GLY A 107 16.94 -5.17 -60.18
C GLY A 107 16.06 -5.29 -58.92
N GLY A 108 15.76 -6.51 -58.51
CA GLY A 108 15.49 -6.88 -57.15
C GLY A 108 16.02 -8.27 -56.89
N PRO A 109 16.44 -8.65 -55.68
CA PRO A 109 17.08 -9.94 -55.39
C PRO A 109 16.19 -11.18 -55.60
N ALA A 110 15.03 -11.03 -56.22
CA ALA A 110 14.09 -12.09 -56.58
C ALA A 110 13.54 -11.94 -58.01
N ALA A 111 14.26 -11.29 -58.91
CA ALA A 111 13.94 -11.37 -60.33
C ALA A 111 14.33 -12.78 -60.80
N SER A 112 13.36 -13.72 -60.78
CA SER A 112 13.55 -14.95 -61.53
C SER A 112 13.81 -14.54 -62.96
N GLU A 113 14.85 -15.10 -63.57
CA GLU A 113 15.26 -14.77 -64.96
C GLU A 113 14.15 -15.02 -66.01
N ASN A 114 12.97 -15.45 -65.56
CA ASN A 114 11.94 -16.03 -66.39
C ASN A 114 10.75 -15.11 -66.66
N TYR A 115 10.58 -13.96 -66.01
CA TYR A 115 9.46 -13.03 -66.30
C TYR A 115 9.83 -11.55 -66.16
N THR A 116 9.16 -10.72 -66.91
CA THR A 116 9.34 -9.28 -66.91
C THR A 116 8.08 -8.63 -66.34
N VAL A 117 8.25 -7.82 -65.32
CA VAL A 117 7.13 -7.08 -64.73
C VAL A 117 6.95 -5.76 -65.50
N SER A 118 5.86 -5.62 -66.21
CA SER A 118 5.47 -4.34 -66.79
C SER A 118 4.85 -3.47 -65.72
N ASN A 119 5.35 -2.23 -65.57
CA ASN A 119 4.79 -1.22 -64.68
C ASN A 119 3.63 -0.48 -65.41
N VAL A 120 2.64 -1.24 -65.87
CA VAL A 120 1.46 -0.70 -66.56
C VAL A 120 0.33 -0.46 -65.51
N ALA A 121 0.69 0.19 -64.39
CA ALA A 121 -0.31 0.69 -63.43
C ALA A 121 -1.18 1.82 -64.01
N GLU A 122 -0.80 2.34 -65.19
CA GLU A 122 -1.43 3.53 -65.79
C GLU A 122 -2.26 3.27 -67.05
N ILE A 123 -2.24 2.03 -67.59
CA ILE A 123 -3.04 1.71 -68.80
C ILE A 123 -4.17 0.72 -68.39
N GLY A 124 -5.35 1.25 -68.16
CA GLY A 124 -6.55 0.42 -68.00
C GLY A 124 -6.82 -0.12 -66.58
N ASN A 125 -6.25 0.44 -65.50
CA ASN A 125 -6.54 0.07 -64.09
C ASN A 125 -6.32 -1.44 -63.76
N GLU A 126 -5.33 -2.08 -64.44
CA GLU A 126 -4.97 -3.50 -64.25
C GLU A 126 -3.49 -3.66 -63.85
N LEU A 127 -3.22 -4.60 -62.92
CA LEU A 127 -1.87 -5.08 -62.64
C LEU A 127 -1.51 -6.15 -63.65
N ARG A 128 -0.58 -5.90 -64.56
CA ARG A 128 -0.16 -6.82 -65.64
C ARG A 128 1.26 -7.25 -65.42
N VAL A 129 1.50 -8.55 -65.64
CA VAL A 129 2.81 -9.19 -65.59
C VAL A 129 2.96 -10.08 -66.84
N ALA A 130 4.12 -10.05 -67.51
CA ALA A 130 4.36 -10.88 -68.69
C ALA A 130 5.64 -11.68 -68.55
N ALA A 131 5.65 -12.86 -69.13
CA ALA A 131 6.79 -13.78 -69.25
C ALA A 131 7.13 -14.03 -70.75
N PRO A 132 8.41 -14.15 -71.09
CA PRO A 132 8.81 -14.36 -72.48
C PRO A 132 8.58 -15.83 -72.92
N VAL A 133 7.97 -16.00 -74.07
CA VAL A 133 7.90 -17.30 -74.75
C VAL A 133 9.17 -17.50 -75.52
N ARG A 134 9.97 -18.56 -75.19
CA ARG A 134 11.27 -18.80 -75.75
C ARG A 134 11.30 -20.21 -76.38
N ARG A 135 11.96 -20.38 -77.59
CA ARG A 135 12.22 -21.64 -78.20
C ARG A 135 13.63 -21.66 -78.77
N ALA A 136 14.41 -22.65 -78.41
CA ALA A 136 15.81 -22.80 -78.87
C ALA A 136 16.65 -21.51 -78.67
N GLY A 137 16.46 -20.84 -77.54
CA GLY A 137 17.15 -19.56 -77.20
C GLY A 137 16.60 -18.31 -77.89
N LYS A 138 15.68 -18.42 -78.84
CA LYS A 138 15.05 -17.27 -79.54
C LYS A 138 13.72 -16.95 -78.88
N GLN A 139 13.50 -15.67 -78.52
CA GLN A 139 12.22 -15.18 -77.99
C GLN A 139 11.22 -15.07 -79.16
N LEU A 140 10.04 -15.69 -78.99
CA LEU A 140 8.96 -15.64 -79.96
C LEU A 140 7.96 -14.55 -79.70
N GLY A 141 7.77 -14.21 -78.45
CA GLY A 141 6.83 -13.17 -77.97
C GLY A 141 6.72 -13.20 -76.49
N TRP A 142 5.60 -12.69 -75.93
CA TRP A 142 5.29 -12.57 -74.53
C TRP A 142 3.90 -13.11 -74.22
N VAL A 143 3.77 -13.82 -73.09
CA VAL A 143 2.47 -14.14 -72.50
C VAL A 143 2.32 -13.36 -71.21
N GLY A 144 1.26 -12.62 -71.13
CA GLY A 144 0.98 -11.80 -69.97
C GLY A 144 -0.32 -12.17 -69.26
N VAL A 145 -0.35 -11.91 -67.99
CA VAL A 145 -1.51 -12.09 -67.13
C VAL A 145 -1.83 -10.76 -66.45
N GLY A 146 -3.10 -10.37 -66.54
CA GLY A 146 -3.60 -9.14 -65.95
C GLY A 146 -4.70 -9.39 -64.92
N ARG A 147 -4.70 -8.57 -63.87
CA ARG A 147 -5.76 -8.57 -62.87
C ARG A 147 -6.22 -7.15 -62.60
N PRO A 148 -7.55 -6.85 -62.54
CA PRO A 148 -8.05 -5.53 -62.24
C PRO A 148 -7.58 -5.04 -60.88
N LEU A 149 -7.12 -3.79 -60.78
CA LEU A 149 -6.73 -3.16 -59.51
C LEU A 149 -7.89 -3.04 -58.53
N ALA A 150 -9.14 -3.04 -58.99
CA ALA A 150 -10.33 -3.06 -58.17
C ALA A 150 -10.38 -4.28 -57.24
N THR A 151 -10.09 -5.49 -57.78
CA THR A 151 -10.05 -6.74 -57.00
C THR A 151 -8.88 -6.76 -56.00
N VAL A 152 -7.80 -6.08 -56.32
CA VAL A 152 -6.66 -5.89 -55.42
C VAL A 152 -7.07 -4.95 -54.28
N ALA A 153 -7.79 -3.88 -54.61
CA ALA A 153 -8.30 -2.91 -53.63
C ALA A 153 -9.31 -3.52 -52.65
N GLU A 154 -10.20 -4.40 -53.12
CA GLU A 154 -11.15 -5.13 -52.27
C GLU A 154 -10.43 -6.06 -51.28
N GLY A 155 -9.41 -6.80 -51.74
CA GLY A 155 -8.59 -7.63 -50.85
C GLY A 155 -7.87 -6.83 -49.77
N ILE A 156 -7.32 -5.67 -50.12
CA ILE A 156 -6.67 -4.75 -49.20
C ILE A 156 -7.69 -4.16 -48.20
N SER A 157 -8.89 -3.78 -48.68
CA SER A 157 -9.92 -3.21 -47.83
C SER A 157 -10.43 -4.19 -46.75
N SER A 158 -10.65 -5.45 -47.16
CA SER A 158 -11.10 -6.48 -46.18
C SER A 158 -10.03 -6.80 -45.13
N ALA A 159 -8.75 -6.81 -45.52
CA ALA A 159 -7.65 -6.94 -44.57
C ALA A 159 -7.54 -5.72 -43.61
N ARG A 160 -7.73 -4.51 -44.15
CA ARG A 160 -7.76 -3.28 -43.32
C ARG A 160 -8.87 -3.32 -42.28
N TRP A 161 -10.09 -3.70 -42.65
CA TRP A 161 -11.21 -3.75 -41.68
C TRP A 161 -10.97 -4.73 -40.57
N ARG A 162 -10.42 -5.91 -40.87
CA ARG A 162 -10.05 -6.90 -39.84
C ARG A 162 -8.95 -6.36 -38.91
N LEU A 163 -7.90 -5.77 -39.48
CA LEU A 163 -6.81 -5.16 -38.70
C LEU A 163 -7.34 -4.02 -37.83
N MET A 164 -8.22 -3.15 -38.37
CA MET A 164 -8.85 -2.08 -37.57
C MET A 164 -9.71 -2.63 -36.44
N GLY A 165 -10.44 -3.74 -36.67
CA GLY A 165 -11.23 -4.39 -35.61
C GLY A 165 -10.37 -4.88 -34.44
N TRP A 166 -9.28 -5.59 -34.76
CA TRP A 166 -8.31 -6.03 -33.73
C TRP A 166 -7.62 -4.85 -33.04
N ALA A 167 -7.29 -3.82 -33.79
CA ALA A 167 -6.69 -2.61 -33.27
C ALA A 167 -7.60 -1.87 -32.29
N CYS A 168 -8.89 -1.73 -32.61
CA CYS A 168 -9.88 -1.15 -31.71
C CYS A 168 -10.05 -1.99 -30.42
N LEU A 169 -10.05 -3.32 -30.55
CA LEU A 169 -10.12 -4.20 -29.39
C LEU A 169 -8.90 -4.03 -28.46
N ILE A 170 -7.69 -4.02 -29.03
CA ILE A 170 -6.46 -3.81 -28.25
C ILE A 170 -6.47 -2.42 -27.58
N ALA A 171 -6.88 -1.38 -28.30
CA ALA A 171 -7.00 -0.04 -27.75
C ALA A 171 -7.99 0.02 -26.59
N ALA A 172 -9.15 -0.63 -26.70
CA ALA A 172 -10.13 -0.71 -25.63
C ALA A 172 -9.57 -1.42 -24.40
N VAL A 173 -8.88 -2.55 -24.57
CA VAL A 173 -8.23 -3.28 -23.48
C VAL A 173 -7.17 -2.41 -22.78
N MET A 174 -6.35 -1.71 -23.56
CA MET A 174 -5.33 -0.80 -23.00
C MET A 174 -5.95 0.34 -22.19
N VAL A 175 -7.04 0.94 -22.67
CA VAL A 175 -7.74 2.02 -21.94
C VAL A 175 -8.31 1.50 -20.62
N VAL A 176 -8.95 0.32 -20.63
CA VAL A 176 -9.51 -0.31 -19.42
C VAL A 176 -8.40 -0.67 -18.43
N ALA A 177 -7.31 -1.27 -18.91
CA ALA A 177 -6.16 -1.61 -18.06
C ALA A 177 -5.51 -0.36 -17.44
N GLY A 178 -5.30 0.68 -18.22
CA GLY A 178 -4.75 1.94 -17.75
C GLY A 178 -5.65 2.64 -16.71
N TRP A 179 -6.96 2.62 -16.93
CA TRP A 179 -7.92 3.12 -15.96
C TRP A 179 -7.88 2.33 -14.64
N TRP A 180 -7.82 0.99 -14.74
CA TRP A 180 -7.73 0.12 -13.57
C TRP A 180 -6.45 0.33 -12.76
N ILE A 181 -5.29 0.44 -13.44
CA ILE A 181 -4.00 0.73 -12.81
C ILE A 181 -4.03 2.11 -12.13
N ALA A 182 -4.48 3.16 -12.84
CA ALA A 182 -4.60 4.49 -12.29
C ALA A 182 -5.53 4.56 -11.08
N ALA A 183 -6.68 3.86 -11.13
CA ALA A 183 -7.60 3.76 -10.01
C ALA A 183 -7.01 3.03 -8.80
N ARG A 184 -6.23 1.97 -9.04
CA ARG A 184 -5.57 1.20 -7.97
C ARG A 184 -4.50 2.03 -7.26
N LEU A 185 -3.63 2.71 -8.02
CA LEU A 185 -2.57 3.56 -7.48
C LEU A 185 -3.15 4.75 -6.68
N THR A 186 -4.14 5.43 -7.26
CA THR A 186 -4.74 6.59 -6.60
C THR A 186 -5.45 6.23 -5.30
N ARG A 187 -6.16 5.10 -5.24
CA ARG A 187 -6.81 4.64 -4.00
C ARG A 187 -5.81 4.37 -2.88
N SER A 188 -4.64 3.83 -3.21
CA SER A 188 -3.58 3.60 -2.22
C SER A 188 -3.03 4.91 -1.67
N LEU A 189 -2.81 5.91 -2.53
CA LEU A 189 -2.35 7.25 -2.12
C LEU A 189 -3.41 8.00 -1.29
N GLU A 190 -4.69 7.93 -1.69
CA GLU A 190 -5.79 8.54 -0.91
C GLU A 190 -5.88 7.94 0.49
N ARG A 191 -5.77 6.62 0.64
CA ARG A 191 -5.74 5.95 1.95
C ARG A 191 -4.58 6.43 2.82
N LEU A 192 -3.39 6.56 2.24
CA LEU A 192 -2.21 7.03 2.94
C LEU A 192 -2.37 8.49 3.40
N THR A 193 -2.98 9.33 2.56
CA THR A 193 -3.28 10.74 2.91
C THR A 193 -4.28 10.82 4.05
N VAL A 194 -5.36 10.02 4.02
CA VAL A 194 -6.34 9.96 5.10
C VAL A 194 -5.71 9.45 6.40
N TYR A 195 -4.87 8.40 6.31
CA TYR A 195 -4.12 7.89 7.45
C TYR A 195 -3.22 8.97 8.07
N ALA A 196 -2.44 9.67 7.24
CA ALA A 196 -1.58 10.76 7.71
C ALA A 196 -2.36 11.91 8.39
N GLN A 197 -3.55 12.24 7.87
CA GLN A 197 -4.42 13.24 8.50
C GLN A 197 -4.98 12.76 9.84
N GLN A 198 -5.39 11.50 9.94
CA GLN A 198 -5.89 10.93 11.19
C GLN A 198 -4.81 10.84 12.27
N VAL A 199 -3.58 10.48 11.89
CA VAL A 199 -2.41 10.51 12.78
C VAL A 199 -2.13 11.92 13.25
N ARG A 200 -2.16 12.93 12.36
CA ARG A 200 -1.99 14.35 12.74
C ARG A 200 -3.05 14.80 13.75
N ASP A 201 -4.28 14.34 13.58
CA ASP A 201 -5.42 14.70 14.44
C ASP A 201 -5.44 13.88 15.75
N GLY A 202 -4.39 13.08 16.04
CA GLY A 202 -4.21 12.32 17.28
C GLY A 202 -5.12 11.09 17.41
N ARG A 203 -5.71 10.59 16.33
CA ARG A 203 -6.58 9.43 16.38
C ARG A 203 -5.77 8.13 16.28
N ALA A 204 -6.03 7.17 17.15
CA ALA A 204 -5.46 5.83 17.06
C ALA A 204 -6.05 5.12 15.83
N VAL A 205 -5.22 4.87 14.82
CA VAL A 205 -5.63 4.22 13.58
C VAL A 205 -4.79 2.96 13.40
N PRO A 206 -5.41 1.80 13.06
CA PRO A 206 -4.67 0.58 12.83
C PRO A 206 -3.76 0.72 11.59
N PRO A 207 -2.61 0.03 11.56
CA PRO A 207 -1.66 0.08 10.46
C PRO A 207 -2.29 -0.35 9.14
N LEU A 208 -1.90 0.30 8.05
CA LEU A 208 -2.43 0.05 6.71
C LEU A 208 -1.87 -1.25 6.12
N PRO A 209 -2.69 -2.29 5.86
CA PRO A 209 -2.24 -3.47 5.16
C PRO A 209 -1.94 -3.11 3.70
N SER A 210 -0.68 -3.13 3.29
CA SER A 210 -0.28 -2.92 1.90
C SER A 210 0.45 -4.14 1.34
N ARG A 211 0.02 -4.58 0.14
CA ARG A 211 0.66 -5.67 -0.61
C ARG A 211 1.72 -5.19 -1.60
N ALA A 212 1.78 -3.90 -1.90
CA ALA A 212 2.79 -3.32 -2.78
C ALA A 212 4.04 -2.96 -1.97
N THR A 213 5.20 -3.43 -2.39
CA THR A 213 6.48 -3.31 -1.67
C THR A 213 6.87 -1.87 -1.37
N GLU A 214 6.69 -0.96 -2.32
CA GLU A 214 7.02 0.46 -2.19
C GLU A 214 6.05 1.19 -1.24
N ILE A 215 4.76 0.88 -1.34
CA ILE A 215 3.73 1.47 -0.47
C ILE A 215 3.86 0.92 0.94
N ALA A 216 4.23 -0.35 1.10
CA ALA A 216 4.50 -0.95 2.39
C ALA A 216 5.76 -0.34 3.07
N ALA A 217 6.80 -0.02 2.29
CA ALA A 217 7.97 0.69 2.78
C ALA A 217 7.62 2.12 3.25
N LEU A 218 6.81 2.84 2.47
CA LEU A 218 6.35 4.18 2.83
C LEU A 218 5.44 4.16 4.07
N SER A 219 4.55 3.17 4.19
CA SER A 219 3.70 2.99 5.38
C SER A 219 4.54 2.73 6.62
N ARG A 220 5.57 1.88 6.55
CA ARG A 220 6.51 1.64 7.67
C ARG A 220 7.27 2.89 8.07
N ALA A 221 7.83 3.64 7.11
CA ALA A 221 8.50 4.90 7.40
C ALA A 221 7.58 5.93 8.07
N PHE A 222 6.30 5.92 7.71
CA PHE A 222 5.27 6.77 8.33
C PHE A 222 4.96 6.33 9.76
N GLU A 223 4.90 5.02 10.02
CA GLU A 223 4.72 4.45 11.37
C GLU A 223 5.92 4.77 12.26
N GLU A 224 7.14 4.60 11.76
CA GLU A 224 8.37 4.98 12.46
C GLU A 224 8.40 6.48 12.81
N MET A 225 7.98 7.33 11.87
CA MET A 225 7.87 8.78 12.12
C MET A 225 6.79 9.11 13.15
N ARG A 226 5.63 8.43 13.12
CA ARG A 226 4.58 8.59 14.13
C ARG A 226 5.09 8.21 15.50
N ASP A 227 5.69 7.02 15.64
CA ASP A 227 6.22 6.52 16.91
C ASP A 227 7.30 7.48 17.47
N ALA A 228 8.15 8.04 16.59
CA ALA A 228 9.14 9.05 16.97
C ALA A 228 8.50 10.37 17.43
N LEU A 229 7.43 10.84 16.76
CA LEU A 229 6.70 12.05 17.15
C LEU A 229 5.92 11.86 18.45
N GLU A 230 5.27 10.72 18.63
CA GLU A 230 4.58 10.37 19.89
C GLU A 230 5.58 10.30 21.04
N GLY A 231 6.74 9.66 20.83
CA GLY A 231 7.83 9.64 21.80
C GLY A 231 8.32 11.04 22.18
N ARG A 232 8.50 11.94 21.20
CA ARG A 232 8.92 13.32 21.47
C ARG A 232 7.87 14.12 22.25
N GLN A 233 6.61 13.99 21.92
CA GLN A 233 5.52 14.64 22.66
C GLN A 233 5.41 14.11 24.10
N HIS A 234 5.70 12.82 24.31
CA HIS A 234 5.81 12.26 25.65
C HIS A 234 6.94 12.92 26.43
N VAL A 235 8.14 13.00 25.87
CA VAL A 235 9.30 13.63 26.51
C VAL A 235 9.01 15.11 26.86
N GLU A 236 8.41 15.88 25.98
CA GLU A 236 8.07 17.28 26.23
C GLU A 236 7.06 17.42 27.39
N ARG A 237 6.00 16.61 27.42
CA ARG A 237 5.04 16.58 28.54
C ARG A 237 5.67 16.17 29.85
N TYR A 238 6.56 15.17 29.83
CA TYR A 238 7.33 14.74 30.99
C TYR A 238 8.19 15.86 31.53
N THR A 239 8.93 16.54 30.68
CA THR A 239 9.84 17.61 31.08
C THR A 239 9.08 18.78 31.71
N GLN A 240 7.93 19.17 31.15
CA GLN A 240 7.10 20.22 31.68
C GLN A 240 6.50 19.85 33.05
N ALA A 241 5.96 18.65 33.18
CA ALA A 241 5.37 18.16 34.41
C ALA A 241 6.41 18.01 35.53
N LEU A 242 7.59 17.44 35.18
CA LEU A 242 8.73 17.34 36.11
C LEU A 242 9.18 18.73 36.58
N ALA A 243 9.30 19.68 35.65
CA ALA A 243 9.69 21.04 36.01
C ALA A 243 8.72 21.68 37.01
N HIS A 244 7.41 21.45 36.86
CA HIS A 244 6.41 21.93 37.80
C HIS A 244 6.52 21.25 39.18
N GLU A 245 6.66 19.94 39.24
CA GLU A 245 6.72 19.17 40.48
C GLU A 245 8.04 19.40 41.26
N VAL A 246 9.14 19.74 40.58
CA VAL A 246 10.43 20.05 41.20
C VAL A 246 10.49 21.50 41.66
N LYS A 247 9.81 22.44 40.99
CA LYS A 247 9.88 23.87 41.30
C LYS A 247 9.33 24.21 42.70
N ALA A 248 8.24 23.60 43.13
CA ALA A 248 7.60 23.86 44.42
C ALA A 248 8.48 23.39 45.61
N PRO A 249 8.96 22.12 45.66
CA PRO A 249 9.85 21.69 46.74
C PRO A 249 11.19 22.42 46.73
N LEU A 250 11.74 22.76 45.55
CA LEU A 250 12.98 23.54 45.46
C LEU A 250 12.82 24.95 46.03
N ALA A 251 11.66 25.62 45.78
CA ALA A 251 11.36 26.89 46.38
C ALA A 251 11.21 26.79 47.92
N ALA A 252 10.60 25.72 48.43
CA ALA A 252 10.50 25.45 49.87
C ALA A 252 11.89 25.19 50.50
N ILE A 253 12.76 24.44 49.85
CA ILE A 253 14.15 24.22 50.28
C ILE A 253 14.89 25.55 50.34
N ARG A 254 14.81 26.35 49.27
CA ARG A 254 15.46 27.67 49.22
C ARG A 254 14.97 28.58 50.29
N GLY A 255 13.64 28.73 50.47
CA GLY A 255 13.08 29.55 51.52
C GLY A 255 13.45 29.10 52.94
N ALA A 256 13.50 27.78 53.18
CA ALA A 256 13.97 27.24 54.45
C ALA A 256 15.47 27.51 54.67
N ALA A 257 16.28 27.45 53.64
CA ALA A 257 17.71 27.72 53.69
C ALA A 257 18.00 29.24 53.90
N GLU A 258 17.24 30.12 53.24
CA GLU A 258 17.37 31.57 53.41
C GLU A 258 16.98 32.03 54.83
N LEU A 259 16.07 31.29 55.50
CA LEU A 259 15.64 31.59 56.87
C LEU A 259 16.59 30.99 57.94
N LEU A 260 17.50 30.08 57.59
CA LEU A 260 18.46 29.51 58.51
C LEU A 260 19.53 30.54 58.86
N GLY A 261 19.43 31.16 60.05
CA GLY A 261 20.40 32.09 60.61
C GLY A 261 21.29 31.44 61.66
N GLU A 262 22.45 32.09 61.94
CA GLU A 262 23.44 31.58 62.93
C GLU A 262 22.85 31.65 64.39
N ASP A 263 22.05 32.64 64.70
CA ASP A 263 21.48 32.85 66.04
C ASP A 263 20.08 32.24 66.22
N MET A 264 19.63 31.34 65.30
CA MET A 264 18.32 30.74 65.41
C MET A 264 18.23 29.68 66.53
N PRO A 265 17.12 29.65 67.28
CA PRO A 265 16.82 28.65 68.31
C PRO A 265 16.94 27.21 67.71
N LEU A 266 17.56 26.33 68.52
CA LEU A 266 17.90 24.99 68.07
C LEU A 266 16.70 24.20 67.53
N GLU A 267 15.53 24.35 68.13
CA GLU A 267 14.29 23.69 67.72
C GLU A 267 13.77 24.19 66.34
N GLN A 268 13.89 25.51 66.10
CA GLN A 268 13.54 26.12 64.84
C GLN A 268 14.53 25.64 63.74
N ARG A 269 15.82 25.60 64.04
CA ARG A 269 16.87 25.09 63.14
C ARG A 269 16.59 23.63 62.76
N LYS A 270 16.27 22.78 63.73
CA LYS A 270 15.89 21.38 63.49
C LYS A 270 14.67 21.26 62.56
N LYS A 271 13.66 22.11 62.76
CA LYS A 271 12.43 22.15 61.94
C LYS A 271 12.75 22.52 60.49
N PHE A 272 13.54 23.57 60.23
CA PHE A 272 13.92 23.95 58.87
C PHE A 272 14.81 22.90 58.18
N LEU A 273 15.77 22.32 58.90
CA LEU A 273 16.59 21.20 58.37
C LEU A 273 15.72 19.97 58.09
N GLY A 274 14.73 19.67 58.93
CA GLY A 274 13.75 18.62 58.70
C GLY A 274 12.92 18.88 57.43
N ASN A 275 12.48 20.10 57.21
CA ASN A 275 11.76 20.49 55.99
C ASN A 275 12.62 20.34 54.76
N ILE A 276 13.87 20.81 54.78
CA ILE A 276 14.82 20.63 53.65
C ILE A 276 15.00 19.17 53.32
N ARG A 277 15.24 18.30 54.31
CA ARG A 277 15.41 16.86 54.10
C ARG A 277 14.15 16.21 53.52
N SER A 278 12.98 16.59 54.05
CA SER A 278 11.68 16.09 53.58
C SER A 278 11.41 16.48 52.11
N GLU A 279 11.67 17.71 51.72
CA GLU A 279 11.45 18.16 50.34
C GLU A 279 12.50 17.59 49.37
N ALA A 280 13.76 17.42 49.81
CA ALA A 280 14.78 16.75 49.03
C ALA A 280 14.42 15.25 48.74
N ALA A 281 13.96 14.55 49.81
CA ALA A 281 13.51 13.14 49.64
C ALA A 281 12.29 13.06 48.71
N ARG A 282 11.39 14.04 48.76
CA ARG A 282 10.22 14.11 47.84
C ARG A 282 10.65 14.29 46.39
N ILE A 283 11.62 15.17 46.12
CA ILE A 283 12.17 15.32 44.75
C ILE A 283 12.75 14.00 44.27
N GLN A 284 13.60 13.38 45.10
CA GLN A 284 14.21 12.12 44.79
C GLN A 284 13.17 11.05 44.44
N GLN A 285 12.17 10.86 45.27
CA GLN A 285 11.07 9.91 45.06
C GLN A 285 10.28 10.20 43.76
N SER A 286 10.03 11.49 43.45
CA SER A 286 9.33 11.89 42.24
C SER A 286 10.15 11.54 40.99
N VAL A 287 11.47 11.74 41.00
CA VAL A 287 12.37 11.42 39.92
C VAL A 287 12.45 9.88 39.72
N GLU A 288 12.63 9.13 40.81
CA GLU A 288 12.69 7.64 40.75
C GLU A 288 11.41 7.05 40.16
N ARG A 289 10.22 7.47 40.64
CA ARG A 289 8.93 7.02 40.09
C ARG A 289 8.71 7.42 38.63
N LEU A 290 9.18 8.62 38.24
CA LEU A 290 9.11 9.03 36.83
C LEU A 290 9.97 8.16 35.91
N LEU A 291 11.22 7.86 36.32
CA LEU A 291 12.11 6.98 35.59
C LEU A 291 11.55 5.57 35.48
N GLU A 292 10.92 5.07 36.55
CA GLU A 292 10.25 3.77 36.56
C GLU A 292 9.06 3.73 35.59
N LEU A 293 8.17 4.72 35.63
CA LEU A 293 7.04 4.83 34.70
C LEU A 293 7.52 4.93 33.26
N SER A 294 8.52 5.80 32.98
CA SER A 294 9.11 5.94 31.66
C SER A 294 9.73 4.63 31.15
N SER A 295 10.38 3.88 32.04
CA SER A 295 10.93 2.56 31.72
C SER A 295 9.84 1.55 31.39
N LEU A 296 8.71 1.55 32.08
CA LEU A 296 7.57 0.65 31.80
C LEU A 296 6.86 0.99 30.49
N GLU A 297 6.63 2.26 30.21
CA GLU A 297 6.01 2.72 28.96
C GLU A 297 6.83 2.39 27.72
N ALA A 298 8.17 2.40 27.85
CA ALA A 298 9.05 1.98 26.77
C ALA A 298 9.02 0.46 26.51
N ARG A 299 8.39 -0.33 27.39
CA ARG A 299 8.30 -1.79 27.25
C ARG A 299 7.06 -2.14 26.42
N LYS A 300 7.25 -2.94 25.40
CA LYS A 300 6.16 -3.53 24.59
C LYS A 300 5.73 -4.92 25.10
N GLU A 301 6.58 -5.58 25.89
CA GLU A 301 6.36 -6.96 26.38
C GLU A 301 6.91 -7.15 27.79
N LEU A 302 6.32 -8.11 28.48
CA LEU A 302 6.81 -8.57 29.79
C LEU A 302 8.14 -9.29 29.64
N ARG A 303 9.09 -9.06 30.55
CA ARG A 303 10.43 -9.67 30.50
C ARG A 303 10.51 -11.04 31.13
N GLN A 304 9.89 -11.19 32.31
CA GLN A 304 9.91 -12.43 33.09
C GLN A 304 8.50 -12.74 33.58
N THR A 305 7.79 -13.59 32.83
CA THR A 305 6.45 -14.01 33.22
C THR A 305 6.48 -15.32 33.98
N GLU A 306 5.84 -15.34 35.15
CA GLU A 306 5.62 -16.56 35.95
C GLU A 306 4.14 -16.71 36.29
N THR A 307 3.76 -17.91 36.69
CA THR A 307 2.42 -18.17 37.24
C THR A 307 2.41 -17.81 38.74
N ILE A 308 1.64 -16.82 39.10
CA ILE A 308 1.63 -16.23 40.44
C ILE A 308 0.31 -16.62 41.13
N VAL A 309 0.39 -17.12 42.33
CA VAL A 309 -0.78 -17.35 43.18
C VAL A 309 -1.23 -16.01 43.76
N ALA A 310 -2.46 -15.59 43.43
CA ALA A 310 -2.99 -14.26 43.79
C ALA A 310 -2.98 -14.04 45.33
N ALA A 311 -3.33 -15.05 46.10
CA ALA A 311 -3.31 -14.94 47.56
C ALA A 311 -1.93 -14.61 48.13
N GLY A 312 -0.87 -15.24 47.61
CA GLY A 312 0.53 -14.93 48.02
C GLY A 312 0.93 -13.50 47.65
N LEU A 313 0.62 -13.04 46.44
CA LEU A 313 0.88 -11.70 45.98
C LEU A 313 0.19 -10.63 46.84
N MET A 314 -1.09 -10.86 47.17
CA MET A 314 -1.88 -9.97 48.03
C MET A 314 -1.32 -9.88 49.45
N GLN A 315 -0.88 -11.00 50.01
CA GLN A 315 -0.24 -11.06 51.33
C GLN A 315 1.08 -10.32 51.35
N GLU A 316 1.93 -10.47 50.31
CA GLU A 316 3.18 -9.70 50.17
C GLU A 316 2.93 -8.20 50.13
N ALA A 317 1.95 -7.73 49.31
CA ALA A 317 1.58 -6.34 49.20
C ALA A 317 1.04 -5.78 50.56
N ALA A 318 0.19 -6.52 51.23
CA ALA A 318 -0.34 -6.16 52.54
C ALA A 318 0.75 -6.12 53.64
N ALA A 319 1.67 -7.06 53.65
CA ALA A 319 2.78 -7.09 54.60
C ALA A 319 3.72 -5.89 54.40
N ALA A 320 3.98 -5.50 53.18
CA ALA A 320 4.81 -4.31 52.87
C ALA A 320 4.23 -3.00 53.47
N LEU A 321 2.91 -2.91 53.61
CA LEU A 321 2.23 -1.70 54.09
C LEU A 321 1.80 -1.78 55.55
N LYS A 322 2.07 -2.87 56.28
CA LYS A 322 1.70 -3.02 57.69
C LYS A 322 2.20 -1.86 58.53
N PRO A 323 3.46 -1.40 58.44
CA PRO A 323 3.92 -0.26 59.25
C PRO A 323 3.14 1.06 58.95
N ALA A 324 2.76 1.24 57.68
CA ALA A 324 1.97 2.40 57.25
C ALA A 324 0.51 2.33 57.77
N CYS A 325 -0.09 1.12 57.76
CA CYS A 325 -1.39 0.88 58.32
C CYS A 325 -1.43 1.18 59.85
N ASP A 326 -0.43 0.68 60.59
CA ASP A 326 -0.31 0.89 62.00
C ASP A 326 -0.15 2.41 62.35
N ALA A 327 0.68 3.12 61.58
CA ALA A 327 0.92 4.54 61.73
C ALA A 327 -0.37 5.37 61.43
N ALA A 328 -1.10 5.00 60.36
CA ALA A 328 -2.36 5.66 59.97
C ALA A 328 -3.57 5.22 60.84
N ARG A 329 -3.44 4.19 61.65
CA ARG A 329 -4.53 3.51 62.41
C ARG A 329 -5.65 3.04 61.48
N VAL A 330 -5.32 2.49 60.32
CA VAL A 330 -6.25 1.96 59.33
C VAL A 330 -6.16 0.43 59.36
N THR A 331 -7.30 -0.24 59.45
CA THR A 331 -7.35 -1.71 59.41
C THR A 331 -7.35 -2.21 57.97
N LEU A 332 -6.32 -2.98 57.58
CA LEU A 332 -6.28 -3.64 56.27
C LEU A 332 -6.86 -5.03 56.35
N ARG A 333 -7.91 -5.31 55.55
CA ARG A 333 -8.53 -6.63 55.38
C ARG A 333 -8.13 -7.21 54.04
N VAL A 334 -7.76 -8.50 53.99
CA VAL A 334 -7.39 -9.22 52.77
C VAL A 334 -8.31 -10.41 52.56
N GLU A 335 -9.11 -10.38 51.52
CA GLU A 335 -10.07 -11.44 51.19
C GLU A 335 -9.61 -12.14 49.89
N THR A 336 -9.16 -13.36 49.98
CA THR A 336 -8.54 -14.10 48.89
C THR A 336 -9.46 -15.21 48.38
N VAL A 337 -9.40 -15.46 47.07
CA VAL A 337 -9.94 -16.68 46.45
C VAL A 337 -8.79 -17.45 45.79
N ALA A 338 -8.99 -18.72 45.52
CA ALA A 338 -8.02 -19.51 44.76
C ALA A 338 -7.97 -19.02 43.32
N ALA A 339 -6.95 -18.25 43.02
CA ALA A 339 -6.73 -17.68 41.68
C ALA A 339 -5.24 -17.66 41.38
N THR A 340 -4.93 -17.82 40.09
CA THR A 340 -3.58 -17.64 39.56
C THR A 340 -3.60 -16.60 38.44
N VAL A 341 -2.53 -15.81 38.33
CA VAL A 341 -2.32 -14.83 37.27
C VAL A 341 -0.94 -15.05 36.67
N ARG A 342 -0.80 -14.87 35.37
CA ARG A 342 0.49 -14.90 34.70
C ARG A 342 1.02 -13.50 34.49
N GLY A 343 2.23 -13.25 34.98
CA GLY A 343 2.82 -11.90 34.88
C GLY A 343 4.17 -11.77 35.57
N GLU A 344 4.67 -10.54 35.67
CA GLU A 344 5.87 -10.19 36.44
C GLU A 344 5.45 -9.91 37.89
N ARG A 345 5.83 -10.78 38.82
CA ARG A 345 5.48 -10.68 40.26
C ARG A 345 5.84 -9.33 40.85
N VAL A 346 7.02 -8.80 40.53
CA VAL A 346 7.52 -7.54 41.08
C VAL A 346 6.58 -6.38 40.68
N LEU A 347 6.20 -6.30 39.41
CA LEU A 347 5.32 -5.25 38.89
C LEU A 347 3.90 -5.36 39.45
N LEU A 348 3.35 -6.57 39.48
CA LEU A 348 2.01 -6.77 40.03
C LEU A 348 1.94 -6.49 41.53
N ARG A 349 2.98 -6.85 42.29
CA ARG A 349 3.10 -6.48 43.73
C ARG A 349 3.14 -4.96 43.87
N GLU A 350 3.92 -4.27 43.04
CA GLU A 350 4.01 -2.83 43.06
C GLU A 350 2.69 -2.13 42.74
N ALA A 351 1.95 -2.63 41.74
CA ALA A 351 0.61 -2.13 41.44
C ALA A 351 -0.31 -2.24 42.65
N LEU A 352 -0.33 -3.40 43.32
CA LEU A 352 -1.16 -3.58 44.54
C LEU A 352 -0.70 -2.70 45.68
N VAL A 353 0.59 -2.54 45.91
CA VAL A 353 1.14 -1.63 46.93
C VAL A 353 0.71 -0.19 46.66
N ASN A 354 0.77 0.27 45.40
CA ASN A 354 0.32 1.62 45.05
C ASN A 354 -1.19 1.82 45.26
N LEU A 355 -2.03 0.82 44.90
CA LEU A 355 -3.47 0.90 45.16
C LEU A 355 -3.78 0.93 46.68
N LEU A 356 -3.12 0.06 47.44
CA LEU A 356 -3.29 0.02 48.89
C LEU A 356 -2.78 1.27 49.58
N GLN A 357 -1.64 1.82 49.14
CA GLN A 357 -1.10 3.07 49.66
C GLN A 357 -2.09 4.22 49.45
N ASN A 358 -2.71 4.33 48.27
CA ASN A 358 -3.73 5.30 48.00
C ASN A 358 -4.95 5.12 48.94
N ALA A 359 -5.42 3.90 49.11
CA ALA A 359 -6.52 3.61 50.04
C ALA A 359 -6.21 4.02 51.47
N LEU A 360 -4.97 3.82 51.93
CA LEU A 360 -4.52 4.26 53.26
C LEU A 360 -4.43 5.78 53.37
N ASP A 361 -3.88 6.44 52.36
CA ASP A 361 -3.68 7.88 52.36
C ASP A 361 -4.98 8.69 52.41
N PHE A 362 -6.07 8.10 51.89
CA PHE A 362 -7.39 8.73 51.84
C PHE A 362 -8.36 8.22 52.91
N SER A 363 -8.04 7.13 53.61
CA SER A 363 -8.88 6.59 54.70
C SER A 363 -8.73 7.44 55.96
N PRO A 364 -9.81 7.68 56.71
CA PRO A 364 -9.74 8.32 58.02
C PRO A 364 -9.09 7.39 59.07
N ALA A 365 -8.51 8.00 60.12
CA ALA A 365 -7.97 7.23 61.22
C ALA A 365 -9.09 6.38 61.91
N GLY A 366 -8.85 5.11 62.13
CA GLY A 366 -9.85 4.16 62.57
C GLY A 366 -10.70 3.51 61.46
N GLY A 367 -10.48 3.96 60.18
CA GLY A 367 -11.13 3.37 59.03
C GLY A 367 -10.61 1.99 58.64
N ALA A 368 -11.18 1.44 57.56
CA ALA A 368 -10.74 0.16 57.00
C ALA A 368 -10.48 0.30 55.50
N ALA A 369 -9.44 -0.40 55.04
CA ALA A 369 -9.21 -0.66 53.63
C ALA A 369 -9.35 -2.19 53.37
N THR A 370 -9.96 -2.58 52.27
CA THR A 370 -10.16 -3.98 51.91
C THR A 370 -9.54 -4.27 50.56
N LEU A 371 -8.67 -5.29 50.50
CA LEU A 371 -8.15 -5.86 49.28
C LEU A 371 -8.85 -7.19 49.03
N ARG A 372 -9.55 -7.29 47.90
CA ARG A 372 -10.30 -8.46 47.46
C ARG A 372 -9.82 -8.99 46.11
N CYS A 373 -9.80 -10.30 45.95
CA CYS A 373 -9.59 -10.95 44.67
C CYS A 373 -10.87 -11.68 44.24
N ALA A 374 -11.19 -11.61 42.95
CA ALA A 374 -12.27 -12.38 42.33
C ALA A 374 -11.83 -12.92 40.97
N VAL A 375 -12.47 -13.99 40.50
CA VAL A 375 -12.28 -14.54 39.16
C VAL A 375 -13.63 -14.54 38.46
N GLU A 376 -13.76 -13.72 37.42
CA GLU A 376 -15.00 -13.59 36.66
C GLU A 376 -14.73 -13.48 35.17
N ALA A 377 -15.49 -14.18 34.34
CA ALA A 377 -15.45 -14.06 32.87
C ALA A 377 -14.04 -14.18 32.26
N GLY A 378 -13.18 -15.09 32.77
CA GLY A 378 -11.82 -15.23 32.25
C GLY A 378 -10.86 -14.10 32.66
N ARG A 379 -11.12 -13.42 33.77
CA ARG A 379 -10.31 -12.35 34.35
C ARG A 379 -10.07 -12.55 35.81
N VAL A 380 -8.87 -12.23 36.29
CA VAL A 380 -8.58 -12.08 37.71
C VAL A 380 -8.70 -10.61 38.04
N THR A 381 -9.51 -10.27 39.02
CA THR A 381 -9.77 -8.88 39.42
C THR A 381 -9.29 -8.67 40.85
N PHE A 382 -8.42 -7.69 41.04
CA PHE A 382 -8.01 -7.19 42.36
C PHE A 382 -8.75 -5.91 42.63
N THR A 383 -9.50 -5.89 43.71
CA THR A 383 -10.31 -4.71 44.15
C THR A 383 -9.77 -4.18 45.44
N VAL A 384 -9.46 -2.90 45.49
CA VAL A 384 -9.09 -2.18 46.71
C VAL A 384 -10.18 -1.19 47.03
N GLU A 385 -10.78 -1.27 48.20
CA GLU A 385 -11.82 -0.39 48.70
C GLU A 385 -11.32 0.37 49.93
N ASP A 386 -11.62 1.68 49.99
CA ASP A 386 -11.32 2.55 51.13
C ASP A 386 -12.59 3.10 51.77
N ALA A 387 -12.43 3.67 52.95
CA ALA A 387 -13.48 4.36 53.70
C ALA A 387 -13.31 5.89 53.69
N GLY A 388 -12.66 6.42 52.66
CA GLY A 388 -12.38 7.84 52.49
C GLY A 388 -13.59 8.67 52.04
N PRO A 389 -13.39 9.92 51.66
CA PRO A 389 -14.46 10.80 51.17
C PRO A 389 -14.88 10.50 49.73
N GLY A 390 -14.20 9.55 49.04
CA GLY A 390 -14.35 9.32 47.61
C GLY A 390 -13.60 10.35 46.77
N VAL A 391 -13.85 10.31 45.46
CA VAL A 391 -13.22 11.16 44.44
C VAL A 391 -14.28 12.07 43.83
N PRO A 392 -14.07 13.39 43.73
CA PRO A 392 -15.00 14.29 43.05
C PRO A 392 -15.24 13.83 41.58
N ASP A 393 -16.48 13.95 41.11
CA ASP A 393 -16.87 13.45 39.77
C ASP A 393 -16.00 14.02 38.63
N TYR A 394 -15.64 15.30 38.73
CA TYR A 394 -14.76 15.94 37.74
C TYR A 394 -13.34 15.34 37.70
N ALA A 395 -12.93 14.70 38.78
CA ALA A 395 -11.60 14.12 38.92
C ALA A 395 -11.52 12.64 38.49
N LEU A 396 -12.65 11.89 38.48
CA LEU A 396 -12.68 10.47 38.18
C LEU A 396 -12.04 10.12 36.83
N SER A 397 -12.22 10.95 35.81
CA SER A 397 -11.61 10.77 34.49
C SER A 397 -10.11 11.05 34.44
N GLN A 398 -9.58 11.75 35.47
CA GLN A 398 -8.20 12.25 35.50
C GLN A 398 -7.31 11.54 36.52
N VAL A 399 -7.86 10.72 37.41
CA VAL A 399 -7.10 10.10 38.52
C VAL A 399 -5.95 9.20 38.05
N PHE A 400 -6.01 8.67 36.83
CA PHE A 400 -4.95 7.90 36.20
C PHE A 400 -4.00 8.74 35.34
N GLU A 401 -4.29 10.09 35.21
CA GLU A 401 -3.39 11.01 34.53
C GLU A 401 -2.15 11.27 35.39
N ARG A 402 -1.01 11.41 34.76
CA ARG A 402 0.28 11.62 35.42
C ARG A 402 0.29 12.97 36.12
N PHE A 403 0.87 12.99 37.32
CA PHE A 403 0.99 14.18 38.17
C PHE A 403 -0.38 14.72 38.63
N TYR A 404 -1.47 14.05 38.31
CA TYR A 404 -2.77 14.42 38.86
C TYR A 404 -2.89 13.92 40.29
N SER A 405 -3.13 14.83 41.21
CA SER A 405 -3.22 14.53 42.65
C SER A 405 -4.22 15.42 43.36
N LEU A 406 -5.06 14.83 44.15
CA LEU A 406 -5.98 15.52 45.05
C LEU A 406 -5.30 15.76 46.43
N PRO A 407 -5.68 16.82 47.15
CA PRO A 407 -5.23 17.01 48.50
C PRO A 407 -5.67 15.86 49.41
N ARG A 408 -4.76 15.37 50.25
CA ARG A 408 -5.08 14.31 51.22
C ARG A 408 -5.92 14.88 52.38
N PRO A 409 -6.87 14.10 52.93
CA PRO A 409 -7.61 14.51 54.10
C PRO A 409 -6.67 14.83 55.26
N GLY A 410 -6.82 15.98 55.88
CA GLY A 410 -5.99 16.43 57.03
C GLY A 410 -4.55 16.84 56.69
N SER A 411 -4.18 16.93 55.42
CA SER A 411 -2.85 17.38 54.98
C SER A 411 -2.94 18.30 53.78
N ALA A 412 -2.25 19.43 53.82
CA ALA A 412 -2.10 20.31 52.66
C ALA A 412 -1.11 19.72 51.60
N ARG A 413 -0.46 18.62 51.89
CA ARG A 413 0.54 17.99 51.00
C ARG A 413 -0.15 17.13 49.94
N LYS A 414 0.13 17.40 48.70
CA LYS A 414 -0.25 16.54 47.54
C LYS A 414 0.73 15.38 47.38
N SER A 415 0.24 14.23 46.91
CA SER A 415 1.08 13.13 46.47
C SER A 415 1.75 13.47 45.13
N THR A 416 2.68 12.63 44.65
CA THR A 416 3.39 12.83 43.36
C THR A 416 2.46 12.67 42.15
N GLY A 417 1.26 12.11 42.33
CA GLY A 417 0.32 11.86 41.24
C GLY A 417 0.79 10.83 40.19
N LEU A 418 1.79 9.98 40.52
CA LEU A 418 2.33 8.97 39.63
C LEU A 418 1.88 7.55 39.97
N GLY A 419 1.36 7.30 41.18
CA GLY A 419 1.03 5.95 41.65
C GLY A 419 -0.06 5.27 40.85
N LEU A 420 -1.19 5.93 40.56
CA LEU A 420 -2.27 5.34 39.76
C LEU A 420 -1.90 5.23 38.29
N ALA A 421 -1.13 6.17 37.72
CA ALA A 421 -0.60 6.08 36.39
C ALA A 421 0.30 4.84 36.21
N LEU A 422 1.16 4.55 37.21
CA LEU A 422 1.98 3.36 37.27
C LEU A 422 1.15 2.08 37.33
N VAL A 423 0.08 2.05 38.13
CA VAL A 423 -0.84 0.92 38.20
C VAL A 423 -1.46 0.63 36.84
N ARG A 424 -1.92 1.66 36.14
CA ARG A 424 -2.56 1.49 34.82
C ARG A 424 -1.56 1.00 33.77
N GLU A 425 -0.35 1.49 33.79
CA GLU A 425 0.70 1.05 32.87
C GLU A 425 1.09 -0.42 33.12
N ILE A 426 1.23 -0.81 34.39
CA ILE A 426 1.46 -2.21 34.75
C ILE A 426 0.30 -3.09 34.26
N ALA A 427 -0.95 -2.64 34.44
CA ALA A 427 -2.12 -3.36 33.98
C ALA A 427 -2.10 -3.55 32.45
N HIS A 428 -1.85 -2.48 31.69
CA HIS A 428 -1.77 -2.52 30.23
C HIS A 428 -0.65 -3.45 29.72
N LEU A 429 0.51 -3.43 30.35
CA LEU A 429 1.62 -4.31 30.01
C LEU A 429 1.25 -5.80 30.22
N HIS A 430 0.35 -6.10 31.16
CA HIS A 430 -0.21 -7.42 31.42
C HIS A 430 -1.47 -7.73 30.59
N GLY A 431 -1.90 -6.85 29.69
CA GLY A 431 -3.10 -7.03 28.86
C GLY A 431 -4.43 -6.77 29.60
N GLY A 432 -4.36 -6.12 30.75
CA GLY A 432 -5.51 -5.72 31.57
C GLY A 432 -5.74 -4.20 31.55
N ASP A 433 -6.47 -3.69 32.54
CA ASP A 433 -6.67 -2.26 32.78
C ASP A 433 -6.96 -2.01 34.27
N ALA A 434 -6.93 -0.72 34.67
CA ALA A 434 -7.28 -0.30 36.01
C ALA A 434 -8.38 0.80 35.96
N THR A 435 -9.35 0.72 36.87
CA THR A 435 -10.45 1.67 36.96
C THR A 435 -10.65 2.11 38.42
N LEU A 436 -11.24 3.30 38.61
CA LEU A 436 -11.57 3.80 39.93
C LEU A 436 -12.97 4.43 39.90
N VAL A 437 -13.81 4.05 40.85
CA VAL A 437 -15.18 4.53 41.00
C VAL A 437 -15.48 4.85 42.47
N ASN A 438 -16.43 5.73 42.71
CA ASN A 438 -16.94 5.98 44.05
C ASN A 438 -17.86 4.83 44.50
N ARG A 439 -17.80 4.50 45.79
CA ARG A 439 -18.71 3.54 46.42
C ARG A 439 -20.00 4.24 46.85
N PRO A 440 -21.17 3.60 46.70
CA PRO A 440 -22.45 4.17 47.17
C PRO A 440 -22.46 4.44 48.67
N GLU A 441 -21.71 3.67 49.43
CA GLU A 441 -21.63 3.72 50.89
C GLU A 441 -20.58 4.71 51.40
N GLY A 442 -19.91 5.43 50.48
CA GLY A 442 -18.76 6.30 50.78
C GLY A 442 -17.42 5.59 50.53
N GLY A 443 -16.39 6.38 50.23
CA GLY A 443 -15.07 5.90 49.83
C GLY A 443 -14.93 5.65 48.33
N ALA A 444 -13.75 5.19 47.91
CA ALA A 444 -13.47 4.81 46.55
C ALA A 444 -13.23 3.29 46.44
N ARG A 445 -13.42 2.80 45.23
CA ARG A 445 -13.12 1.42 44.80
C ARG A 445 -12.22 1.49 43.59
N ALA A 446 -10.97 1.07 43.75
CA ALA A 446 -10.02 0.88 42.67
C ALA A 446 -10.00 -0.59 42.25
N VAL A 447 -10.06 -0.86 40.97
CA VAL A 447 -10.13 -2.19 40.36
C VAL A 447 -8.99 -2.35 39.37
N LEU A 448 -8.15 -3.34 39.59
CA LEU A 448 -7.14 -3.82 38.66
C LEU A 448 -7.57 -5.18 38.12
N TRP A 449 -7.82 -5.31 36.84
CA TRP A 449 -8.14 -6.60 36.23
C TRP A 449 -7.07 -7.07 35.23
N LEU A 450 -6.84 -8.37 35.20
CA LEU A 450 -5.88 -9.02 34.34
C LEU A 450 -6.54 -10.22 33.66
N PRO A 451 -6.22 -10.54 32.38
CA PRO A 451 -6.77 -11.72 31.72
C PRO A 451 -6.24 -13.00 32.37
N THR A 452 -7.13 -13.98 32.64
CA THR A 452 -6.70 -15.35 32.85
C THR A 452 -6.34 -15.92 31.48
N ARG A 453 -5.05 -15.97 31.11
CA ARG A 453 -4.64 -16.81 30.00
C ARG A 453 -4.66 -18.26 30.54
N GLU A 454 -5.63 -19.03 30.05
CA GLU A 454 -5.55 -20.49 30.15
C GLU A 454 -4.20 -20.94 29.55
N ALA A 455 -3.57 -21.92 30.19
CA ALA A 455 -2.27 -22.49 29.89
C ALA A 455 -2.24 -23.15 28.50
#